data_bb106d1d0504a517e31552956454290a
#
_entry.id   bb106d1d0504a517e31552956454290a
#
_cell.length_a   1.000
_cell.length_b   1.000
_cell.length_c   1.000
_cell.angle_alpha   90.00
_cell.angle_beta   90.00
_cell.angle_gamma   90.00
#
_symmetry.space_group_name_H-M   'P 1'
#
loop_
_entity.id
_entity.type
_entity.pdbx_description
1 polymer ?
#
loop_
_entity_poly.entity_id
_entity_poly.type
_entity_poly.pdbx_seq_one_letter_code
_entity_poly.pdbx_strand_id
1 'polypeptide(L)'
;FPTTGTAINAGQFTISNNGRFRPGRTYTPSLRWLHEGPIWKSDTGVSYGSSRIHYQDIDKGAFNGMTIQRNNVTINFDDIFYLRPGKITVTDPNGRPVDPSKLESYSLISANSNRQRTYDTTRQAYGNLRRDFMVREIPVSLKVGADIRNKVRDLRGVGTETYTYVGADGRTSNTPTTQAGLINDDSPLPFLDVPYSERIPDFGLPKQQQMDNSKLWAGYQANPTHWTRNANTEYTSRTNASKYAEETIAAAYFRGDLSFINHRLKLVGGLRAEQTNINAQGPLTDPTGAFQRDASGNVLRGANGAPLFIVPANAGLPYTQLTLLDRGYHAKKEYLRLFPSINASYILAESLVARASYYQTVGRPNFNQYAGGLSVPNIEIFNPNDRISVNNVSIKAWQAETYMARLEYYFGNVGQVSAAYFVRDYQNFFVNVTSRVTAGFLEAYGLDEESYGQYQVVTQFNSPDKIRMKGFEIDYKQALTFLPNWARGVQFFTNFSSQRAKGTDSFQDMNPFVLNWGLSLSRPKFNLRI
;
A
#
# COMPACT_ATOMS: atom_id res chain seq x y z
N PHE A 1 -15.51 23.20 -27.93
CA PHE A 1 -14.93 22.64 -26.69
C PHE A 1 -13.84 23.58 -26.15
N PRO A 2 -13.55 23.53 -24.83
CA PRO A 2 -12.56 24.41 -24.24
C PRO A 2 -11.15 24.16 -24.78
N THR A 3 -10.35 25.23 -24.79
CA THR A 3 -8.93 25.21 -25.13
C THR A 3 -8.13 25.70 -23.91
N THR A 4 -7.00 25.10 -23.65
CA THR A 4 -6.05 25.50 -22.62
C THR A 4 -4.62 25.28 -23.11
N GLY A 5 -3.65 25.91 -22.46
CA GLY A 5 -2.25 25.76 -22.84
C GLY A 5 -1.29 26.29 -21.78
N THR A 6 0.00 26.07 -22.02
CA THR A 6 1.07 26.68 -21.21
C THR A 6 1.28 28.13 -21.61
N ALA A 7 1.89 28.90 -20.72
CA ALA A 7 2.46 30.18 -21.13
C ALA A 7 3.55 29.95 -22.22
N ILE A 8 3.82 31.00 -23.01
CA ILE A 8 4.78 30.94 -24.12
C ILE A 8 6.15 30.47 -23.60
N ASN A 9 6.70 29.42 -24.21
CA ASN A 9 8.00 28.83 -23.86
C ASN A 9 8.14 28.34 -22.41
N ALA A 10 7.05 28.25 -21.65
CA ALA A 10 7.05 27.75 -20.27
C ALA A 10 6.63 26.28 -20.19
N GLY A 11 6.30 25.66 -21.30
CA GLY A 11 5.89 24.28 -21.38
C GLY A 11 7.06 23.32 -21.32
N GLN A 12 6.75 22.10 -20.83
CA GLN A 12 7.66 20.96 -20.76
C GLN A 12 6.88 19.70 -21.06
N PHE A 13 7.48 18.76 -21.75
CA PHE A 13 6.97 17.40 -21.83
C PHE A 13 8.07 16.37 -21.57
N THR A 14 7.69 15.29 -20.95
CA THR A 14 8.60 14.26 -20.46
C THR A 14 8.04 12.89 -20.82
N ILE A 15 8.92 11.99 -21.24
CA ILE A 15 8.62 10.57 -21.33
C ILE A 15 9.48 9.85 -20.29
N SER A 16 8.83 9.00 -19.51
CA SER A 16 9.50 8.06 -18.63
C SER A 16 8.94 6.66 -18.85
N ASN A 17 9.78 5.66 -18.74
CA ASN A 17 9.37 4.27 -18.73
C ASN A 17 9.88 3.56 -17.47
N ASN A 18 9.27 2.43 -17.14
CA ASN A 18 9.72 1.52 -16.10
C ASN A 18 9.60 0.08 -16.61
N GLY A 19 10.71 -0.62 -16.65
CA GLY A 19 10.79 -2.04 -16.93
C GLY A 19 11.36 -2.78 -15.73
N ARG A 20 10.64 -3.79 -15.21
CA ARG A 20 11.10 -4.55 -14.04
C ARG A 20 11.13 -6.04 -14.32
N PHE A 21 12.26 -6.66 -14.02
CA PHE A 21 12.32 -8.10 -13.86
C PHE A 21 12.10 -8.43 -12.38
N ARG A 22 11.02 -9.15 -12.07
CA ARG A 22 10.58 -9.41 -10.70
C ARG A 22 10.42 -10.91 -10.44
N PRO A 23 11.51 -11.69 -10.31
CA PRO A 23 11.40 -13.06 -9.88
C PRO A 23 10.93 -13.12 -8.42
N GLY A 24 9.90 -13.91 -8.18
CA GLY A 24 9.40 -14.23 -6.85
C GLY A 24 9.44 -15.73 -6.61
N ARG A 25 9.78 -16.14 -5.39
CA ARG A 25 9.71 -17.54 -4.95
C ARG A 25 8.98 -17.58 -3.62
N THR A 26 8.01 -18.48 -3.53
CA THR A 26 7.24 -18.71 -2.30
C THR A 26 7.24 -20.19 -1.99
N TYR A 27 7.53 -20.52 -0.74
CA TYR A 27 7.46 -21.87 -0.19
C TYR A 27 6.50 -21.84 1.00
N THR A 28 5.55 -22.77 1.02
CA THR A 28 4.52 -22.83 2.06
C THR A 28 4.29 -24.27 2.55
N PRO A 29 5.33 -24.96 3.09
CA PRO A 29 5.09 -26.25 3.70
C PRO A 29 4.13 -26.13 4.87
N SER A 30 3.22 -27.09 4.99
CA SER A 30 2.27 -27.19 6.08
C SER A 30 2.01 -28.65 6.44
N LEU A 31 1.77 -28.87 7.72
CA LEU A 31 1.32 -30.15 8.23
C LEU A 31 0.03 -29.93 9.00
N ARG A 32 -0.97 -30.73 8.70
CA ARG A 32 -2.27 -30.70 9.37
C ARG A 32 -2.62 -32.10 9.87
N TRP A 33 -3.12 -32.17 11.09
CA TRP A 33 -3.70 -33.37 11.65
C TRP A 33 -5.16 -33.12 12.00
N LEU A 34 -6.03 -33.98 11.50
CA LEU A 34 -7.47 -33.93 11.70
C LEU A 34 -7.89 -35.24 12.39
N HIS A 35 -8.64 -35.10 13.49
CA HIS A 35 -9.28 -36.22 14.16
C HIS A 35 -10.78 -35.98 14.25
N GLU A 36 -11.55 -36.90 13.72
CA GLU A 36 -13.02 -36.87 13.73
C GLU A 36 -13.56 -38.13 14.48
N GLY A 37 -13.42 -38.10 15.79
CA GLY A 37 -14.01 -39.13 16.66
C GLY A 37 -15.49 -38.86 16.94
N PRO A 38 -16.20 -39.85 17.52
CA PRO A 38 -17.63 -39.73 17.79
C PRO A 38 -17.96 -38.68 18.86
N ILE A 39 -17.05 -38.44 19.80
CA ILE A 39 -17.25 -37.50 20.94
C ILE A 39 -16.35 -36.27 20.75
N TRP A 40 -15.09 -36.49 20.45
CA TRP A 40 -14.09 -35.44 20.32
C TRP A 40 -13.64 -35.30 18.88
N LYS A 41 -13.54 -34.04 18.44
CA LYS A 41 -12.97 -33.66 17.14
C LYS A 41 -11.86 -32.67 17.37
N SER A 42 -10.72 -32.89 16.72
CA SER A 42 -9.60 -31.97 16.82
C SER A 42 -9.02 -31.65 15.44
N ASP A 43 -8.50 -30.44 15.31
CA ASP A 43 -7.86 -29.94 14.11
C ASP A 43 -6.64 -29.14 14.53
N THR A 44 -5.46 -29.62 14.22
CA THR A 44 -4.19 -28.97 14.56
C THR A 44 -3.34 -28.81 13.32
N GLY A 45 -2.53 -27.81 13.29
CA GLY A 45 -1.64 -27.60 12.16
C GLY A 45 -0.51 -26.65 12.44
N VAL A 46 0.56 -26.84 11.67
CA VAL A 46 1.72 -25.98 11.63
C VAL A 46 2.00 -25.60 10.18
N SER A 47 2.40 -24.37 9.95
CA SER A 47 2.79 -23.92 8.62
C SER A 47 3.98 -22.95 8.69
N TYR A 48 4.79 -23.01 7.65
CA TYR A 48 5.89 -22.09 7.43
C TYR A 48 5.77 -21.52 6.02
N GLY A 49 5.62 -20.21 5.91
CA GLY A 49 5.64 -19.50 4.65
C GLY A 49 6.92 -18.69 4.51
N SER A 50 7.59 -18.81 3.39
CA SER A 50 8.73 -17.96 3.04
C SER A 50 8.55 -17.44 1.62
N SER A 51 8.47 -16.14 1.47
CA SER A 51 8.39 -15.48 0.17
C SER A 51 9.58 -14.53 0.00
N ARG A 52 10.23 -14.63 -1.13
CA ARG A 52 11.34 -13.77 -1.52
C ARG A 52 11.02 -13.12 -2.85
N ILE A 53 11.06 -11.81 -2.89
CA ILE A 53 10.90 -11.05 -4.11
C ILE A 53 12.18 -10.27 -4.36
N HIS A 54 12.72 -10.41 -5.58
CA HIS A 54 13.84 -9.61 -6.06
C HIS A 54 13.37 -8.73 -7.20
N TYR A 55 13.58 -7.43 -7.09
CA TYR A 55 13.54 -6.55 -8.24
C TYR A 55 14.95 -6.51 -8.83
N GLN A 56 15.08 -6.88 -10.07
CA GLN A 56 16.32 -6.93 -10.82
C GLN A 56 16.16 -6.06 -12.08
N ASP A 57 17.24 -5.43 -12.49
CA ASP A 57 17.32 -4.59 -13.67
C ASP A 57 18.72 -4.65 -14.29
N ILE A 58 19.66 -3.83 -13.86
CA ILE A 58 21.04 -3.84 -14.36
C ILE A 58 21.73 -5.20 -14.17
N ASP A 59 21.35 -5.99 -13.17
CA ASP A 59 21.78 -7.39 -12.99
C ASP A 59 21.33 -8.29 -14.15
N LYS A 60 20.38 -7.84 -14.96
CA LYS A 60 19.84 -8.50 -16.15
C LYS A 60 20.17 -7.77 -17.44
N GLY A 61 21.06 -6.80 -17.36
CA GLY A 61 21.56 -6.06 -18.51
C GLY A 61 20.63 -4.95 -19.00
N ALA A 62 19.75 -4.41 -18.14
CA ALA A 62 18.87 -3.32 -18.51
C ALA A 62 18.65 -2.36 -17.33
N PHE A 63 18.51 -1.07 -17.57
CA PHE A 63 18.01 -0.14 -16.56
C PHE A 63 16.54 -0.42 -16.21
N ASN A 64 16.16 -0.08 -14.97
CA ASN A 64 14.75 -0.14 -14.54
C ASN A 64 13.90 0.87 -15.30
N GLY A 65 14.42 2.05 -15.54
CA GLY A 65 13.69 3.10 -16.23
C GLY A 65 14.61 4.20 -16.74
N MET A 66 14.02 5.10 -17.52
CA MET A 66 14.70 6.27 -18.06
C MET A 66 13.76 7.48 -18.04
N THR A 67 14.36 8.65 -18.20
CA THR A 67 13.66 9.93 -18.38
C THR A 67 14.29 10.68 -19.53
N ILE A 68 13.47 11.06 -20.50
CA ILE A 68 13.79 12.02 -21.56
C ILE A 68 12.85 13.21 -21.44
N GLN A 69 13.33 14.38 -21.79
CA GLN A 69 12.62 15.63 -21.54
C GLN A 69 12.86 16.67 -22.64
N ARG A 70 11.87 17.48 -22.87
CA ARG A 70 11.93 18.70 -23.67
C ARG A 70 11.38 19.86 -22.87
N ASN A 71 12.19 20.90 -22.71
CA ASN A 71 11.79 22.17 -22.09
C ASN A 71 11.63 23.29 -23.14
N ASN A 72 11.21 24.43 -22.68
CA ASN A 72 11.09 25.66 -23.45
C ASN A 72 10.19 25.50 -24.69
N VAL A 73 9.02 24.92 -24.51
CA VAL A 73 8.01 24.79 -25.56
C VAL A 73 6.71 25.47 -25.17
N THR A 74 5.89 25.80 -26.14
CA THR A 74 4.50 26.20 -25.94
C THR A 74 3.60 25.04 -26.31
N ILE A 75 2.75 24.60 -25.39
CA ILE A 75 1.85 23.47 -25.58
C ILE A 75 0.41 23.97 -25.52
N ASN A 76 -0.38 23.74 -26.58
CA ASN A 76 -1.81 24.04 -26.63
C ASN A 76 -2.61 22.75 -26.75
N PHE A 77 -3.68 22.67 -25.96
CA PHE A 77 -4.65 21.59 -25.96
C PHE A 77 -5.98 22.17 -26.48
N ASP A 78 -6.40 21.73 -27.63
CA ASP A 78 -7.60 22.20 -28.29
C ASP A 78 -8.67 21.11 -28.30
N ASP A 79 -9.93 21.54 -28.35
CA ASP A 79 -11.09 20.68 -28.51
C ASP A 79 -11.18 19.60 -27.41
N ILE A 80 -11.13 20.04 -26.15
CA ILE A 80 -11.09 19.15 -24.99
C ILE A 80 -12.49 18.58 -24.70
N PHE A 81 -12.64 17.26 -24.82
CA PHE A 81 -13.83 16.53 -24.47
C PHE A 81 -13.52 15.51 -23.36
N TYR A 82 -14.19 15.63 -22.20
CA TYR A 82 -13.97 14.77 -21.02
C TYR A 82 -12.49 14.58 -20.68
N LEU A 83 -11.75 15.66 -20.49
CA LEU A 83 -10.31 15.67 -20.18
C LEU A 83 -9.41 15.12 -21.29
N ARG A 84 -9.94 14.83 -22.47
CA ARG A 84 -9.18 14.39 -23.63
C ARG A 84 -9.15 15.50 -24.68
N PRO A 85 -7.96 16.07 -25.00
CA PRO A 85 -7.84 17.02 -26.10
C PRO A 85 -8.03 16.32 -27.43
N GLY A 86 -8.76 16.93 -28.33
CA GLY A 86 -8.89 16.50 -29.72
C GLY A 86 -7.62 16.79 -30.52
N LYS A 87 -6.91 17.87 -30.15
CA LYS A 87 -5.65 18.28 -30.78
C LYS A 87 -4.66 18.79 -29.74
N ILE A 88 -3.41 18.38 -29.89
CA ILE A 88 -2.28 18.90 -29.10
C ILE A 88 -1.29 19.51 -30.07
N THR A 89 -0.96 20.77 -29.87
CA THR A 89 0.02 21.51 -30.69
C THR A 89 1.19 21.92 -29.81
N VAL A 90 2.40 21.59 -30.25
CA VAL A 90 3.64 21.95 -29.54
C VAL A 90 4.51 22.75 -30.47
N THR A 91 5.03 23.90 -30.01
CA THR A 91 5.98 24.71 -30.75
C THR A 91 7.21 25.05 -29.92
N ASP A 92 8.36 25.18 -30.59
CA ASP A 92 9.60 25.66 -29.98
C ASP A 92 9.58 27.19 -29.79
N PRO A 93 10.61 27.81 -29.16
CA PRO A 93 10.71 29.26 -28.98
C PRO A 93 10.67 30.06 -30.26
N ASN A 94 11.00 29.43 -31.39
CA ASN A 94 10.97 30.08 -32.71
C ASN A 94 9.64 29.88 -33.45
N GLY A 95 8.63 29.27 -32.77
CA GLY A 95 7.33 28.98 -33.37
C GLY A 95 7.31 27.75 -34.29
N ARG A 96 8.39 26.98 -34.36
CA ARG A 96 8.45 25.77 -35.20
C ARG A 96 7.73 24.60 -34.55
N PRO A 97 6.98 23.79 -35.31
CA PRO A 97 6.33 22.60 -34.76
C PRO A 97 7.32 21.61 -34.16
N VAL A 98 6.96 21.06 -33.00
CA VAL A 98 7.69 19.98 -32.33
C VAL A 98 6.78 18.77 -32.24
N ASP A 99 7.27 17.62 -32.72
CA ASP A 99 6.53 16.35 -32.61
C ASP A 99 6.89 15.61 -31.31
N PRO A 100 5.99 15.57 -30.31
CA PRO A 100 6.24 14.90 -29.05
C PRO A 100 6.26 13.35 -29.17
N SER A 101 5.89 12.80 -30.33
CA SER A 101 5.95 11.36 -30.58
C SER A 101 7.33 10.86 -31.02
N LYS A 102 8.27 11.77 -31.32
CA LYS A 102 9.61 11.46 -31.86
C LYS A 102 10.70 11.66 -30.81
N LEU A 103 11.64 10.72 -30.72
CA LEU A 103 12.79 10.82 -29.80
C LEU A 103 13.71 11.99 -30.10
N GLU A 104 13.84 12.40 -31.36
CA GLU A 104 14.63 13.57 -31.75
C GLU A 104 14.16 14.89 -31.10
N SER A 105 12.91 14.91 -30.61
CA SER A 105 12.34 16.07 -29.91
C SER A 105 12.78 16.19 -28.45
N TYR A 106 13.57 15.23 -27.93
CA TYR A 106 13.95 15.16 -26.52
C TYR A 106 15.45 15.15 -26.32
N SER A 107 15.85 15.45 -25.09
CA SER A 107 17.17 15.13 -24.56
C SER A 107 17.05 14.02 -23.52
N LEU A 108 18.07 13.15 -23.46
CA LEU A 108 18.19 12.14 -22.43
C LEU A 108 18.65 12.80 -21.13
N ILE A 109 17.86 12.65 -20.07
CA ILE A 109 18.13 13.26 -18.76
C ILE A 109 18.76 12.25 -17.80
N SER A 110 18.16 11.08 -17.68
CA SER A 110 18.63 10.08 -16.72
C SER A 110 18.12 8.69 -17.04
N ALA A 111 18.84 7.71 -16.51
CA ALA A 111 18.35 6.36 -16.31
C ALA A 111 18.38 6.02 -14.81
N ASN A 112 17.65 5.00 -14.42
CA ASN A 112 17.64 4.56 -13.03
C ASN A 112 17.69 3.04 -12.89
N SER A 113 18.25 2.59 -11.78
CA SER A 113 18.18 1.24 -11.26
C SER A 113 17.43 1.27 -9.93
N ASN A 114 16.55 0.30 -9.70
CA ASN A 114 15.77 0.21 -8.46
C ASN A 114 15.70 -1.25 -7.99
N ARG A 115 16.85 -1.77 -7.61
CA ARG A 115 17.00 -3.13 -7.11
C ARG A 115 16.54 -3.21 -5.67
N GLN A 116 15.70 -4.18 -5.37
CA GLN A 116 15.15 -4.36 -4.05
C GLN A 116 15.04 -5.84 -3.70
N ARG A 117 15.28 -6.17 -2.45
CA ARG A 117 15.08 -7.51 -1.90
C ARG A 117 14.08 -7.45 -0.76
N THR A 118 13.00 -8.19 -0.90
CA THR A 118 11.98 -8.32 0.15
C THR A 118 11.91 -9.76 0.59
N TYR A 119 11.98 -9.97 1.89
CA TYR A 119 11.82 -11.26 2.53
C TYR A 119 10.59 -11.19 3.44
N ASP A 120 9.59 -12.00 3.13
CA ASP A 120 8.41 -12.20 3.98
C ASP A 120 8.44 -13.61 4.54
N THR A 121 8.38 -13.73 5.86
CA THR A 121 8.29 -15.01 6.55
C THR A 121 7.03 -15.05 7.40
N THR A 122 6.27 -16.13 7.31
CA THR A 122 5.12 -16.39 8.17
C THR A 122 5.28 -17.75 8.84
N ARG A 123 5.15 -17.80 10.16
CA ARG A 123 5.13 -19.03 10.96
C ARG A 123 3.81 -19.08 11.67
N GLN A 124 3.15 -20.24 11.61
CA GLN A 124 1.86 -20.39 12.27
C GLN A 124 1.75 -21.78 12.87
N ALA A 125 1.18 -21.85 14.06
CA ALA A 125 0.73 -23.07 14.70
C ALA A 125 -0.66 -22.84 15.29
N TYR A 126 -1.55 -23.81 15.17
CA TYR A 126 -2.88 -23.74 15.76
C TYR A 126 -3.35 -25.11 16.25
N GLY A 127 -4.24 -25.08 17.23
CA GLY A 127 -4.93 -26.26 17.71
C GLY A 127 -6.36 -25.93 18.09
N ASN A 128 -7.29 -26.79 17.68
CA ASN A 128 -8.70 -26.69 17.98
C ASN A 128 -9.22 -28.02 18.51
N LEU A 129 -10.06 -27.94 19.52
CA LEU A 129 -10.75 -29.09 20.10
C LEU A 129 -12.24 -28.79 20.17
N ARG A 130 -13.06 -29.71 19.71
CA ARG A 130 -14.53 -29.62 19.71
C ARG A 130 -15.11 -30.86 20.39
N ARG A 131 -16.16 -30.63 21.16
CA ARG A 131 -17.01 -31.70 21.74
C ARG A 131 -18.46 -31.41 21.44
N ASP A 132 -19.15 -32.39 20.89
CA ASP A 132 -20.59 -32.39 20.65
C ASP A 132 -21.29 -33.21 21.71
N PHE A 133 -22.38 -32.72 22.30
CA PHE A 133 -23.15 -33.39 23.32
C PHE A 133 -24.59 -32.85 23.37
N MET A 134 -25.43 -33.53 24.15
CA MET A 134 -26.81 -33.11 24.39
C MET A 134 -26.95 -32.62 25.83
N VAL A 135 -27.60 -31.47 26.01
CA VAL A 135 -28.04 -30.99 27.32
C VAL A 135 -29.55 -31.07 27.31
N ARG A 136 -30.09 -32.11 27.98
CA ARG A 136 -31.48 -32.53 27.82
C ARG A 136 -31.74 -32.85 26.33
N GLU A 137 -32.63 -32.09 25.66
CA GLU A 137 -32.96 -32.24 24.25
C GLU A 137 -32.26 -31.23 23.34
N ILE A 138 -31.37 -30.40 23.92
CA ILE A 138 -30.67 -29.34 23.19
C ILE A 138 -29.31 -29.85 22.69
N PRO A 139 -29.08 -29.90 21.37
CA PRO A 139 -27.76 -30.18 20.86
C PRO A 139 -26.82 -29.01 21.14
N VAL A 140 -25.68 -29.32 21.76
CA VAL A 140 -24.66 -28.33 22.13
C VAL A 140 -23.33 -28.76 21.54
N SER A 141 -22.61 -27.84 20.93
CA SER A 141 -21.22 -28.03 20.51
C SER A 141 -20.35 -26.98 21.18
N LEU A 142 -19.35 -27.40 21.91
CA LEU A 142 -18.34 -26.51 22.48
C LEU A 142 -17.04 -26.68 21.70
N LYS A 143 -16.43 -25.57 21.33
CA LYS A 143 -15.15 -25.52 20.65
C LYS A 143 -14.21 -24.56 21.36
N VAL A 144 -12.99 -25.01 21.63
CA VAL A 144 -11.89 -24.19 22.14
C VAL A 144 -10.72 -24.29 21.18
N GLY A 145 -9.90 -23.28 21.14
CA GLY A 145 -8.70 -23.32 20.32
C GLY A 145 -7.73 -22.21 20.67
N ALA A 146 -6.51 -22.42 20.21
CA ALA A 146 -5.45 -21.44 20.28
C ALA A 146 -4.70 -21.37 18.96
N ASP A 147 -4.15 -20.22 18.63
CA ASP A 147 -3.24 -20.05 17.51
C ASP A 147 -2.14 -19.05 17.84
N ILE A 148 -0.99 -19.27 17.25
CA ILE A 148 0.11 -18.31 17.24
C ILE A 148 0.55 -18.08 15.79
N ARG A 149 0.70 -16.83 15.42
CA ARG A 149 1.16 -16.41 14.09
C ARG A 149 2.25 -15.36 14.23
N ASN A 150 3.41 -15.67 13.69
CA ASN A 150 4.51 -14.71 13.56
C ASN A 150 4.71 -14.35 12.09
N LYS A 151 4.71 -13.06 11.78
CA LYS A 151 5.00 -12.51 10.46
C LYS A 151 6.19 -11.60 10.56
N VAL A 152 7.17 -11.83 9.71
CA VAL A 152 8.36 -10.99 9.58
C VAL A 152 8.44 -10.47 8.16
N ARG A 153 8.62 -9.19 8.01
CA ARG A 153 8.99 -8.55 6.74
C ARG A 153 10.31 -7.83 6.90
N ASP A 154 11.28 -8.22 6.10
CA ASP A 154 12.59 -7.59 6.01
C ASP A 154 12.76 -7.01 4.59
N LEU A 155 12.70 -5.69 4.49
CA LEU A 155 12.87 -4.93 3.27
C LEU A 155 14.28 -4.36 3.24
N ARG A 156 15.14 -4.90 2.37
CA ARG A 156 16.49 -4.43 2.15
C ARG A 156 16.57 -3.82 0.76
N GLY A 157 16.39 -2.52 0.70
CA GLY A 157 16.51 -1.76 -0.53
C GLY A 157 17.97 -1.53 -0.89
N VAL A 158 18.28 -1.57 -2.17
CA VAL A 158 19.45 -0.90 -2.71
C VAL A 158 19.12 0.59 -2.91
N GLY A 159 17.81 0.92 -2.86
CA GLY A 159 17.29 2.23 -3.16
C GLY A 159 17.26 2.48 -4.67
N THR A 160 16.90 3.69 -5.04
CA THR A 160 16.98 4.15 -6.42
C THR A 160 18.35 4.72 -6.68
N GLU A 161 19.08 4.10 -7.60
CA GLU A 161 20.34 4.60 -8.14
C GLU A 161 20.02 5.39 -9.40
N THR A 162 20.31 6.69 -9.40
CA THR A 162 20.06 7.57 -10.55
C THR A 162 21.37 7.83 -11.29
N TYR A 163 21.33 7.58 -12.56
CA TYR A 163 22.41 7.82 -13.53
C TYR A 163 21.99 9.03 -14.37
N THR A 164 22.52 10.20 -14.05
CA THR A 164 22.28 11.42 -14.81
C THR A 164 23.14 11.42 -16.06
N TYR A 165 22.54 11.58 -17.22
CA TYR A 165 23.26 11.66 -18.48
C TYR A 165 23.86 13.07 -18.66
N VAL A 166 25.12 13.13 -19.00
CA VAL A 166 25.87 14.38 -19.21
C VAL A 166 26.59 14.42 -20.56
N GLY A 167 26.44 13.37 -21.37
CA GLY A 167 27.06 13.27 -22.69
C GLY A 167 28.60 13.30 -22.67
N ALA A 168 29.18 13.53 -23.81
CA ALA A 168 30.63 13.62 -23.98
C ALA A 168 31.18 14.98 -23.52
N ASP A 169 30.33 16.03 -23.51
CA ASP A 169 30.71 17.38 -23.09
C ASP A 169 30.65 17.56 -21.56
N GLY A 170 30.14 16.58 -20.83
CA GLY A 170 30.02 16.58 -19.37
C GLY A 170 28.92 17.49 -18.84
N ARG A 171 27.95 17.89 -19.66
CA ARG A 171 26.85 18.78 -19.28
C ARG A 171 25.49 18.17 -19.58
N THR A 172 24.50 18.46 -18.78
CA THR A 172 23.11 18.07 -19.05
C THR A 172 22.44 19.11 -19.96
N SER A 173 21.71 18.65 -20.97
CA SER A 173 20.86 19.51 -21.81
C SER A 173 19.41 19.05 -21.74
N ASN A 174 18.51 19.96 -21.39
CA ASN A 174 17.07 19.71 -21.34
C ASN A 174 16.34 20.19 -22.62
N THR A 175 17.07 20.69 -23.58
CA THR A 175 16.53 21.26 -24.82
C THR A 175 17.39 20.78 -25.98
N PRO A 176 16.87 19.91 -26.84
CA PRO A 176 17.57 19.52 -28.05
C PRO A 176 17.87 20.76 -28.88
N THR A 177 19.12 20.99 -29.20
CA THR A 177 19.49 22.13 -30.03
C THR A 177 19.56 21.70 -31.48
N THR A 178 18.68 22.27 -32.30
CA THR A 178 18.81 22.23 -33.75
C THR A 178 19.64 23.43 -34.27
N GLN A 179 20.23 24.19 -33.33
CA GLN A 179 20.99 25.40 -33.68
C GLN A 179 22.35 25.00 -34.23
N ALA A 180 22.67 25.43 -35.43
CA ALA A 180 23.95 25.19 -36.08
C ALA A 180 25.11 25.61 -35.16
N GLY A 181 26.03 24.71 -34.84
CA GLY A 181 27.21 24.95 -34.01
C GLY A 181 27.08 24.53 -32.53
N LEU A 182 25.93 24.10 -32.06
CA LEU A 182 25.77 23.45 -30.74
C LEU A 182 25.54 21.95 -30.94
N ILE A 183 26.45 21.13 -30.40
CA ILE A 183 26.34 19.66 -30.47
C ILE A 183 25.44 19.27 -29.28
N ASN A 184 24.22 18.82 -29.57
CA ASN A 184 23.41 18.13 -28.57
C ASN A 184 23.87 16.66 -28.54
N ASP A 185 24.79 16.34 -27.67
CA ASP A 185 25.27 14.98 -27.45
C ASP A 185 24.38 14.17 -26.49
N ASP A 186 23.32 14.80 -25.92
CA ASP A 186 22.30 14.17 -25.08
C ASP A 186 21.16 13.54 -25.90
N SER A 187 21.39 13.22 -27.17
CA SER A 187 20.34 12.64 -28.03
C SER A 187 19.94 11.23 -27.57
N PRO A 188 18.63 10.95 -27.39
CA PRO A 188 18.14 9.61 -27.08
C PRO A 188 18.08 8.67 -28.28
N LEU A 189 18.27 9.15 -29.51
CA LEU A 189 18.11 8.38 -30.75
C LEU A 189 18.96 7.10 -30.82
N PRO A 190 20.22 7.04 -30.35
CA PRO A 190 21.01 5.82 -30.35
C PRO A 190 20.37 4.66 -29.58
N PHE A 191 19.46 4.95 -28.68
CA PHE A 191 18.80 3.99 -27.78
C PHE A 191 17.38 3.62 -28.22
N LEU A 192 16.96 3.96 -29.46
CA LEU A 192 15.61 3.70 -29.97
C LEU A 192 15.23 2.21 -29.86
N ASP A 193 14.08 1.93 -29.24
CA ASP A 193 13.39 0.64 -29.28
C ASP A 193 12.50 0.56 -30.53
N VAL A 194 13.01 -0.01 -31.61
CA VAL A 194 12.27 -0.10 -32.88
C VAL A 194 11.01 -0.94 -32.74
N PRO A 195 11.04 -2.18 -32.15
CA PRO A 195 9.83 -3.00 -32.01
C PRO A 195 8.72 -2.33 -31.22
N TYR A 196 9.07 -1.64 -30.13
CA TYR A 196 8.07 -0.94 -29.32
C TYR A 196 7.46 0.26 -30.06
N SER A 197 8.32 1.02 -30.76
CA SER A 197 7.93 2.24 -31.46
C SER A 197 6.97 1.99 -32.65
N GLU A 198 6.93 0.74 -33.12
CA GLU A 198 6.00 0.33 -34.18
C GLU A 198 4.62 -0.13 -33.67
N ARG A 199 4.42 -0.23 -32.36
CA ARG A 199 3.12 -0.57 -31.77
C ARG A 199 2.10 0.50 -32.08
N ILE A 200 0.89 0.07 -32.36
CA ILE A 200 -0.28 0.94 -32.56
C ILE A 200 -0.92 1.14 -31.19
N PRO A 201 -0.91 2.38 -30.66
CA PRO A 201 -1.58 2.66 -29.40
C PRO A 201 -3.10 2.56 -29.54
N ASP A 202 -3.78 2.25 -28.42
CA ASP A 202 -5.23 2.29 -28.36
C ASP A 202 -5.78 3.73 -28.52
N PHE A 203 -7.06 3.84 -28.81
CA PHE A 203 -7.80 5.10 -28.91
C PHE A 203 -7.33 6.07 -29.98
N GLY A 204 -6.63 5.60 -31.02
CA GLY A 204 -6.21 6.43 -32.16
C GLY A 204 -5.09 7.43 -31.82
N LEU A 205 -4.32 7.18 -30.76
CA LEU A 205 -3.13 7.96 -30.45
C LEU A 205 -2.02 7.70 -31.49
N PRO A 206 -1.12 8.68 -31.76
CA PRO A 206 0.01 8.46 -32.64
C PRO A 206 0.99 7.42 -32.07
N LYS A 207 1.70 6.72 -32.95
CA LYS A 207 2.81 5.85 -32.54
C LYS A 207 3.83 6.67 -31.76
N GLN A 208 4.22 6.19 -30.58
CA GLN A 208 5.19 6.86 -29.72
C GLN A 208 6.53 6.14 -29.78
N GLN A 209 7.58 6.82 -30.19
CA GLN A 209 8.92 6.30 -30.10
C GLN A 209 9.36 6.17 -28.64
N GLN A 210 10.02 5.06 -28.32
CA GLN A 210 10.50 4.72 -26.99
C GLN A 210 11.98 4.29 -27.02
N MET A 211 12.64 4.36 -25.88
CA MET A 211 14.00 3.88 -25.71
C MET A 211 14.02 2.45 -25.17
N ASP A 212 15.04 1.70 -25.58
CA ASP A 212 15.36 0.37 -25.07
C ASP A 212 16.28 0.49 -23.85
N ASN A 213 15.78 0.06 -22.70
CA ASN A 213 16.53 0.10 -21.43
C ASN A 213 17.78 -0.78 -21.43
N SER A 214 17.84 -1.81 -22.27
CA SER A 214 19.02 -2.67 -22.41
C SER A 214 20.11 -1.99 -23.25
N LYS A 215 19.72 -1.31 -24.34
CA LYS A 215 20.66 -0.50 -25.12
C LYS A 215 21.22 0.65 -24.28
N LEU A 216 20.39 1.24 -23.45
CA LEU A 216 20.80 2.32 -22.55
C LEU A 216 21.84 1.83 -21.52
N TRP A 217 21.64 0.63 -20.95
CA TRP A 217 22.61 0.00 -20.05
C TRP A 217 23.93 -0.32 -20.77
N ALA A 218 23.86 -0.87 -21.98
CA ALA A 218 25.04 -1.11 -22.80
C ALA A 218 25.80 0.19 -23.13
N GLY A 219 25.08 1.28 -23.40
CA GLY A 219 25.66 2.61 -23.59
C GLY A 219 26.38 3.14 -22.36
N TYR A 220 25.84 2.92 -21.16
CA TYR A 220 26.52 3.23 -19.90
C TYR A 220 27.80 2.42 -19.73
N GLN A 221 27.76 1.11 -20.00
CA GLN A 221 28.93 0.25 -19.89
C GLN A 221 30.05 0.62 -20.88
N ALA A 222 29.67 1.06 -22.09
CA ALA A 222 30.63 1.49 -23.11
C ALA A 222 31.26 2.86 -22.76
N ASN A 223 30.52 3.79 -22.22
CA ASN A 223 30.97 5.15 -21.92
C ASN A 223 30.46 5.60 -20.52
N PRO A 224 31.04 5.08 -19.42
CA PRO A 224 30.60 5.44 -18.06
C PRO A 224 30.80 6.94 -17.74
N THR A 225 31.74 7.61 -18.39
CA THR A 225 32.06 9.02 -18.21
C THR A 225 30.98 9.96 -18.75
N HIS A 226 30.10 9.47 -19.62
CA HIS A 226 28.91 10.21 -20.08
C HIS A 226 27.79 10.27 -19.03
N TRP A 227 28.03 9.75 -17.84
CA TRP A 227 27.05 9.65 -16.79
C TRP A 227 27.63 10.10 -15.45
N THR A 228 26.81 10.73 -14.64
CA THR A 228 27.15 11.10 -13.26
C THR A 228 26.18 10.43 -12.29
N ARG A 229 26.69 10.12 -11.09
CA ARG A 229 25.91 9.52 -10.00
C ARG A 229 26.02 10.38 -8.76
N ASN A 230 24.92 10.47 -8.00
CA ASN A 230 24.92 11.19 -6.73
C ASN A 230 24.88 10.19 -5.57
N ALA A 231 26.03 9.92 -4.98
CA ALA A 231 26.18 8.97 -3.88
C ALA A 231 25.36 9.35 -2.63
N ASN A 232 25.11 10.65 -2.41
CA ASN A 232 24.28 11.11 -1.32
C ASN A 232 22.80 10.73 -1.52
N THR A 233 22.27 10.96 -2.72
CA THR A 233 20.90 10.58 -3.08
C THR A 233 20.73 9.05 -3.02
N GLU A 234 21.71 8.30 -3.47
CA GLU A 234 21.71 6.82 -3.42
C GLU A 234 21.69 6.31 -1.98
N TYR A 235 22.55 6.86 -1.12
CA TYR A 235 22.58 6.52 0.30
C TYR A 235 21.24 6.81 0.97
N THR A 236 20.69 8.01 0.77
CA THR A 236 19.41 8.44 1.30
C THR A 236 18.28 7.52 0.84
N SER A 237 18.22 7.21 -0.46
CA SER A 237 17.21 6.33 -1.03
C SER A 237 17.30 4.91 -0.46
N ARG A 238 18.51 4.36 -0.34
CA ARG A 238 18.77 3.04 0.23
C ARG A 238 18.36 2.96 1.69
N THR A 239 18.76 3.94 2.50
CA THR A 239 18.47 3.99 3.93
C THR A 239 16.97 4.11 4.18
N ASN A 240 16.28 4.99 3.45
CA ASN A 240 14.83 5.16 3.54
C ASN A 240 14.04 3.91 3.08
N ALA A 241 14.61 3.11 2.19
CA ALA A 241 14.00 1.86 1.73
C ALA A 241 14.28 0.67 2.67
N SER A 242 15.21 0.79 3.62
CA SER A 242 15.59 -0.27 4.56
C SER A 242 14.65 -0.30 5.76
N LYS A 243 13.80 -1.34 5.84
CA LYS A 243 12.75 -1.46 6.85
C LYS A 243 12.60 -2.88 7.34
N TYR A 244 12.30 -3.04 8.62
CA TYR A 244 12.00 -4.32 9.24
C TYR A 244 10.74 -4.20 10.09
N ALA A 245 9.88 -5.19 10.04
CA ALA A 245 8.81 -5.34 11.02
C ALA A 245 8.49 -6.79 11.28
N GLU A 246 8.26 -7.07 12.54
CA GLU A 246 7.82 -8.37 13.05
C GLU A 246 6.53 -8.17 13.82
N GLU A 247 5.52 -8.97 13.49
CA GLU A 247 4.24 -9.03 14.19
C GLU A 247 4.00 -10.44 14.68
N THR A 248 3.84 -10.62 15.98
CA THR A 248 3.43 -11.88 16.59
C THR A 248 2.04 -11.73 17.20
N ILE A 249 1.12 -12.58 16.78
CA ILE A 249 -0.25 -12.66 17.30
C ILE A 249 -0.42 -14.01 17.97
N ALA A 250 -0.65 -14.02 19.27
CA ALA A 250 -1.06 -15.20 20.03
C ALA A 250 -2.53 -15.05 20.43
N ALA A 251 -3.33 -16.08 20.19
CA ALA A 251 -4.76 -16.01 20.43
C ALA A 251 -5.30 -17.29 21.04
N ALA A 252 -6.33 -17.13 21.87
CA ALA A 252 -7.15 -18.21 22.38
C ALA A 252 -8.62 -17.86 22.24
N TYR A 253 -9.47 -18.85 22.05
CA TYR A 253 -10.90 -18.62 21.94
C TYR A 253 -11.72 -19.78 22.51
N PHE A 254 -12.94 -19.42 22.85
CA PHE A 254 -13.98 -20.41 23.08
C PHE A 254 -15.22 -20.06 22.25
N ARG A 255 -15.97 -21.08 21.79
CA ARG A 255 -17.19 -20.95 21.00
C ARG A 255 -18.20 -22.01 21.43
N GLY A 256 -19.47 -21.58 21.56
CA GLY A 256 -20.61 -22.45 21.78
C GLY A 256 -21.57 -22.39 20.60
N ASP A 257 -22.05 -23.53 20.15
CA ASP A 257 -23.11 -23.68 19.15
C ASP A 257 -24.29 -24.40 19.82
N LEU A 258 -25.48 -23.79 19.77
CA LEU A 258 -26.70 -24.30 20.38
C LEU A 258 -27.82 -24.35 19.35
N SER A 259 -28.69 -25.35 19.46
CA SER A 259 -29.83 -25.48 18.56
C SER A 259 -31.10 -25.72 19.36
N PHE A 260 -32.07 -24.85 19.19
CA PHE A 260 -33.34 -24.85 19.92
C PHE A 260 -34.54 -25.01 18.96
N ILE A 261 -35.74 -25.26 19.54
CA ILE A 261 -37.01 -25.27 18.82
C ILE A 261 -36.94 -26.25 17.62
N ASN A 262 -36.61 -27.50 17.90
CA ASN A 262 -36.45 -28.53 16.87
C ASN A 262 -35.53 -28.08 15.70
N HIS A 263 -34.37 -27.54 16.05
CA HIS A 263 -33.35 -27.01 15.12
C HIS A 263 -33.76 -25.75 14.32
N ARG A 264 -34.90 -25.14 14.63
CA ARG A 264 -35.32 -23.90 13.96
C ARG A 264 -34.54 -22.68 14.40
N LEU A 265 -34.11 -22.60 15.66
CA LEU A 265 -33.27 -21.53 16.19
C LEU A 265 -31.84 -22.07 16.44
N LYS A 266 -30.85 -21.52 15.74
CA LYS A 266 -29.43 -21.77 15.97
C LYS A 266 -28.77 -20.54 16.52
N LEU A 267 -28.06 -20.70 17.63
CA LEU A 267 -27.25 -19.65 18.25
C LEU A 267 -25.78 -20.10 18.22
N VAL A 268 -24.92 -19.21 17.76
CA VAL A 268 -23.46 -19.42 17.74
C VAL A 268 -22.84 -18.20 18.39
N GLY A 269 -22.13 -18.40 19.50
CA GLY A 269 -21.48 -17.31 20.20
C GLY A 269 -20.12 -17.71 20.75
N GLY A 270 -19.28 -16.74 21.01
CA GLY A 270 -17.97 -16.98 21.57
C GLY A 270 -17.18 -15.71 21.83
N LEU A 271 -16.02 -15.94 22.43
CA LEU A 271 -15.06 -14.89 22.73
C LEU A 271 -13.68 -15.35 22.29
N ARG A 272 -12.98 -14.47 21.58
CA ARG A 272 -11.56 -14.65 21.21
C ARG A 272 -10.76 -13.52 21.85
N ALA A 273 -9.63 -13.89 22.47
CA ALA A 273 -8.62 -12.97 22.97
C ALA A 273 -7.38 -13.05 22.05
N GLU A 274 -6.83 -11.90 21.70
CA GLU A 274 -5.60 -11.81 20.88
C GLU A 274 -4.59 -10.86 21.55
N GLN A 275 -3.41 -11.41 21.86
CA GLN A 275 -2.22 -10.64 22.21
C GLN A 275 -1.42 -10.37 20.94
N THR A 276 -1.16 -9.12 20.63
CA THR A 276 -0.35 -8.69 19.48
C THR A 276 0.93 -8.03 19.99
N ASN A 277 2.07 -8.52 19.52
CA ASN A 277 3.38 -7.95 19.79
C ASN A 277 4.02 -7.52 18.48
N ILE A 278 4.55 -6.30 18.44
CA ILE A 278 5.15 -5.67 17.27
C ILE A 278 6.56 -5.23 17.62
N ASN A 279 7.50 -5.52 16.71
CA ASN A 279 8.86 -5.00 16.72
C ASN A 279 9.17 -4.43 15.34
N ALA A 280 9.53 -3.15 15.26
CA ALA A 280 9.76 -2.47 14.00
C ALA A 280 11.06 -1.66 14.03
N GLN A 281 11.71 -1.58 12.86
CA GLN A 281 12.92 -0.79 12.65
C GLN A 281 12.77 -0.02 11.33
N GLY A 282 13.18 1.23 11.35
CA GLY A 282 13.17 2.12 10.21
C GLY A 282 14.31 3.13 10.23
N PRO A 283 14.43 3.98 9.22
CA PRO A 283 15.46 5.03 9.22
C PRO A 283 15.24 6.01 10.36
N LEU A 284 16.36 6.50 10.90
CA LEU A 284 16.38 7.60 11.85
C LEU A 284 17.09 8.80 11.23
N THR A 285 16.42 9.94 11.19
CA THR A 285 17.03 11.21 10.84
C THR A 285 17.22 12.03 12.11
N ASP A 286 18.49 12.26 12.47
CA ASP A 286 18.90 13.03 13.63
C ASP A 286 20.03 14.01 13.25
N PRO A 287 19.70 15.30 13.07
CA PRO A 287 20.70 16.32 12.72
C PRO A 287 21.81 16.48 13.76
N THR A 288 21.56 16.12 15.02
CA THR A 288 22.54 16.29 16.10
C THR A 288 23.73 15.35 16.00
N GLY A 289 23.61 14.27 15.21
CA GLY A 289 24.71 13.35 14.90
C GLY A 289 25.87 14.00 14.13
N ALA A 290 25.65 15.18 13.53
CA ALA A 290 26.69 15.89 12.79
C ALA A 290 27.58 16.78 13.65
N PHE A 291 27.31 16.92 14.96
CA PHE A 291 28.05 17.82 15.83
C PHE A 291 29.20 17.13 16.58
N GLN A 292 30.28 17.88 16.75
CA GLN A 292 31.41 17.46 17.61
C GLN A 292 30.99 17.47 19.08
N ARG A 293 31.44 16.45 19.82
CA ARG A 293 31.14 16.31 21.24
C ARG A 293 32.43 16.14 22.07
N ASP A 294 32.40 16.61 23.31
CA ASP A 294 33.43 16.35 24.29
C ASP A 294 33.35 14.92 24.87
N ALA A 295 34.27 14.58 25.77
CA ALA A 295 34.31 13.27 26.43
C ALA A 295 33.05 12.99 27.30
N SER A 296 32.33 14.02 27.70
CA SER A 296 31.09 13.94 28.48
C SER A 296 29.84 13.89 27.60
N GLY A 297 29.99 13.94 26.26
CA GLY A 297 28.90 13.92 25.31
C GLY A 297 28.27 15.27 24.97
N ASN A 298 28.75 16.38 25.56
CA ASN A 298 28.22 17.71 25.29
C ASN A 298 28.69 18.23 23.94
N VAL A 299 27.82 18.96 23.23
CA VAL A 299 28.15 19.54 21.93
C VAL A 299 29.17 20.67 22.08
N LEU A 300 30.26 20.57 21.34
CA LEU A 300 31.28 21.62 21.27
C LEU A 300 30.76 22.83 20.48
N ARG A 301 31.03 24.04 21.00
CA ARG A 301 30.60 25.30 20.41
C ARG A 301 31.76 26.21 20.06
N GLY A 302 31.64 26.91 18.94
CA GLY A 302 32.60 27.94 18.56
C GLY A 302 32.46 29.23 19.38
N ALA A 303 33.33 30.19 19.13
CA ALA A 303 33.34 31.48 19.84
C ALA A 303 32.04 32.29 19.69
N ASN A 304 31.26 32.04 18.66
CA ASN A 304 29.94 32.62 18.40
C ASN A 304 28.77 31.82 19.02
N GLY A 305 29.06 30.81 19.84
CA GLY A 305 28.06 29.94 20.46
C GLY A 305 27.42 28.90 19.54
N ALA A 306 27.76 28.89 18.26
CA ALA A 306 27.21 27.92 17.32
C ALA A 306 27.84 26.53 17.49
N PRO A 307 27.11 25.43 17.31
CA PRO A 307 27.65 24.07 17.32
C PRO A 307 28.75 23.88 16.29
N LEU A 308 29.79 23.14 16.64
CA LEU A 308 30.86 22.77 15.73
C LEU A 308 30.49 21.48 14.99
N PHE A 309 30.55 21.50 13.68
CA PHE A 309 30.25 20.34 12.83
C PHE A 309 31.46 19.41 12.73
N ILE A 310 31.22 18.10 12.70
CA ILE A 310 32.23 17.07 12.34
C ILE A 310 32.64 17.25 10.87
N VAL A 311 31.66 17.48 9.99
CA VAL A 311 31.84 17.84 8.59
C VAL A 311 30.86 18.96 8.25
N PRO A 312 31.16 19.86 7.30
CA PRO A 312 30.23 20.94 6.92
C PRO A 312 28.85 20.40 6.49
N ALA A 313 27.78 21.12 6.78
CA ALA A 313 26.42 20.71 6.45
C ALA A 313 26.19 20.51 4.93
N ASN A 314 27.00 21.16 4.08
CA ASN A 314 26.98 21.01 2.62
C ASN A 314 27.96 19.94 2.10
N ALA A 315 28.56 19.12 2.96
CA ALA A 315 29.51 18.09 2.56
C ALA A 315 28.87 16.90 1.78
N GLY A 316 27.52 16.91 1.65
CA GLY A 316 26.80 15.86 0.95
C GLY A 316 26.80 14.52 1.69
N LEU A 317 27.32 13.46 1.08
CA LEU A 317 27.28 12.12 1.65
C LEU A 317 27.88 12.00 3.07
N PRO A 318 29.06 12.54 3.39
CA PRO A 318 29.60 12.47 4.75
C PRO A 318 28.67 13.07 5.81
N TYR A 319 28.02 14.20 5.54
CA TYR A 319 27.03 14.79 6.44
C TYR A 319 25.79 13.91 6.59
N THR A 320 25.28 13.40 5.47
CA THR A 320 24.08 12.55 5.48
C THR A 320 24.31 11.24 6.22
N GLN A 321 25.51 10.65 6.15
CA GLN A 321 25.84 9.44 6.89
C GLN A 321 25.87 9.63 8.42
N LEU A 322 26.15 10.85 8.88
CA LEU A 322 26.10 11.21 10.30
C LEU A 322 24.67 11.47 10.80
N THR A 323 23.78 11.92 9.92
CA THR A 323 22.45 12.41 10.30
C THR A 323 21.30 11.50 9.89
N LEU A 324 21.52 10.55 8.97
CA LEU A 324 20.52 9.58 8.51
C LEU A 324 21.05 8.16 8.75
N LEU A 325 20.49 7.48 9.73
CA LEU A 325 20.95 6.18 10.20
C LEU A 325 20.06 5.05 9.65
N ASP A 326 20.70 4.04 9.05
CA ASP A 326 20.01 2.83 8.58
C ASP A 326 19.45 2.07 9.78
N ARG A 327 18.13 1.90 9.81
CA ARG A 327 17.41 1.23 10.90
C ARG A 327 17.71 1.79 12.29
N GLY A 328 18.13 3.06 12.38
CA GLY A 328 18.42 3.73 13.64
C GLY A 328 17.20 3.93 14.54
N TYR A 329 16.00 3.86 13.96
CA TYR A 329 14.75 3.91 14.69
C TYR A 329 14.26 2.52 15.05
N HIS A 330 13.93 2.32 16.33
CA HIS A 330 13.38 1.09 16.88
C HIS A 330 12.07 1.38 17.60
N ALA A 331 11.06 0.55 17.37
CA ALA A 331 9.80 0.67 18.08
C ALA A 331 9.21 -0.69 18.43
N LYS A 332 8.68 -0.79 19.65
CA LYS A 332 8.01 -1.97 20.18
C LYS A 332 6.61 -1.59 20.65
N LYS A 333 5.66 -2.48 20.45
CA LYS A 333 4.31 -2.34 20.96
C LYS A 333 3.69 -3.67 21.27
N GLU A 334 2.88 -3.70 22.31
CA GLU A 334 2.06 -4.85 22.65
C GLU A 334 0.65 -4.40 23.08
N TYR A 335 -0.33 -5.23 22.79
CA TYR A 335 -1.70 -5.01 23.23
C TYR A 335 -2.54 -6.28 23.20
N LEU A 336 -3.47 -6.39 24.15
CA LEU A 336 -4.51 -7.42 24.20
C LEU A 336 -5.82 -6.87 23.67
N ARG A 337 -6.55 -7.67 22.87
CA ARG A 337 -7.90 -7.37 22.38
C ARG A 337 -8.83 -8.55 22.54
N LEU A 338 -10.08 -8.24 22.85
CA LEU A 338 -11.17 -9.20 22.96
C LEU A 338 -12.14 -9.03 21.80
N PHE A 339 -12.59 -10.13 21.24
CA PHE A 339 -13.49 -10.20 20.09
C PHE A 339 -14.72 -11.05 20.44
N PRO A 340 -15.74 -10.49 21.11
CA PRO A 340 -17.01 -11.16 21.30
C PRO A 340 -17.74 -11.28 19.97
N SER A 341 -18.47 -12.39 19.79
CA SER A 341 -19.40 -12.54 18.68
C SER A 341 -20.60 -13.37 19.08
N ILE A 342 -21.76 -13.01 18.56
CA ILE A 342 -23.00 -13.80 18.67
C ILE A 342 -23.73 -13.72 17.34
N ASN A 343 -24.18 -14.89 16.86
CA ASN A 343 -24.94 -15.03 15.63
C ASN A 343 -26.17 -15.89 15.92
N ALA A 344 -27.33 -15.42 15.49
CA ALA A 344 -28.60 -16.13 15.55
C ALA A 344 -29.12 -16.39 14.15
N SER A 345 -29.68 -17.58 13.93
CA SER A 345 -30.38 -17.93 12.69
C SER A 345 -31.69 -18.62 13.05
N TYR A 346 -32.81 -18.07 12.61
CA TYR A 346 -34.14 -18.57 12.90
C TYR A 346 -34.91 -18.88 11.63
N ILE A 347 -35.37 -20.13 11.50
CA ILE A 347 -36.24 -20.59 10.40
C ILE A 347 -37.65 -20.17 10.71
N LEU A 348 -38.10 -19.06 10.15
CA LEU A 348 -39.47 -18.53 10.32
C LEU A 348 -40.51 -19.41 9.62
N ALA A 349 -40.19 -19.87 8.40
CA ALA A 349 -40.94 -20.81 7.59
C ALA A 349 -39.98 -21.66 6.78
N GLU A 350 -40.41 -22.72 6.11
CA GLU A 350 -39.53 -23.64 5.32
C GLU A 350 -38.60 -22.93 4.35
N SER A 351 -39.09 -21.81 3.77
CA SER A 351 -38.33 -21.03 2.80
C SER A 351 -37.87 -19.67 3.33
N LEU A 352 -38.09 -19.36 4.59
CA LEU A 352 -37.83 -18.03 5.14
C LEU A 352 -36.95 -18.13 6.37
N VAL A 353 -35.76 -17.51 6.30
CA VAL A 353 -34.74 -17.50 7.38
C VAL A 353 -34.42 -16.08 7.79
N ALA A 354 -34.53 -15.79 9.09
CA ALA A 354 -34.03 -14.56 9.69
C ALA A 354 -32.67 -14.80 10.34
N ARG A 355 -31.76 -13.86 10.18
CA ARG A 355 -30.45 -13.87 10.86
C ARG A 355 -30.19 -12.56 11.56
N ALA A 356 -29.53 -12.65 12.70
CA ALA A 356 -29.00 -11.49 13.40
C ALA A 356 -27.56 -11.79 13.86
N SER A 357 -26.70 -10.79 13.80
CA SER A 357 -25.32 -10.96 14.26
C SER A 357 -24.81 -9.69 14.95
N TYR A 358 -23.99 -9.93 15.95
CA TYR A 358 -23.12 -8.95 16.58
C TYR A 358 -21.70 -9.50 16.62
N TYR A 359 -20.72 -8.70 16.21
CA TYR A 359 -19.32 -9.08 16.29
C TYR A 359 -18.40 -7.86 16.28
N GLN A 360 -17.21 -8.05 16.85
CA GLN A 360 -16.13 -7.08 16.81
C GLN A 360 -15.00 -7.57 15.90
N THR A 361 -14.42 -6.63 15.16
CA THR A 361 -13.27 -6.87 14.28
C THR A 361 -12.19 -5.81 14.48
N VAL A 362 -10.99 -6.09 14.00
CA VAL A 362 -9.83 -5.21 14.10
C VAL A 362 -9.17 -5.02 12.73
N GLY A 363 -8.84 -3.77 12.39
CA GLY A 363 -7.96 -3.42 11.27
C GLY A 363 -6.59 -3.02 11.82
N ARG A 364 -5.57 -3.86 11.59
CA ARG A 364 -4.21 -3.56 12.05
C ARG A 364 -3.52 -2.59 11.08
N PRO A 365 -2.64 -1.71 11.58
CA PRO A 365 -1.76 -0.91 10.75
C PRO A 365 -0.94 -1.80 9.80
N ASN A 366 -0.58 -1.25 8.66
CA ASN A 366 0.25 -1.97 7.70
C ASN A 366 1.75 -1.86 8.06
N PHE A 367 2.58 -2.64 7.35
CA PHE A 367 4.02 -2.65 7.54
C PHE A 367 4.68 -1.26 7.49
N ASN A 368 4.29 -0.41 6.55
CA ASN A 368 4.88 0.93 6.40
C ASN A 368 4.52 1.86 7.56
N GLN A 369 3.37 1.65 8.19
CA GLN A 369 2.96 2.42 9.36
C GLN A 369 3.78 2.03 10.60
N TYR A 370 4.22 0.77 10.71
CA TYR A 370 5.09 0.35 11.81
C TYR A 370 6.56 0.74 11.60
N ALA A 371 7.09 0.60 10.40
CA ALA A 371 8.51 0.76 10.08
C ALA A 371 8.81 2.02 9.27
N GLY A 372 8.02 3.07 9.42
CA GLY A 372 8.12 4.29 8.61
C GLY A 372 9.31 5.18 8.90
N GLY A 373 9.97 5.00 10.06
CA GLY A 373 11.10 5.82 10.48
C GLY A 373 10.71 6.96 11.43
N LEU A 374 11.74 7.60 11.99
CA LEU A 374 11.66 8.74 12.90
C LEU A 374 12.57 9.84 12.38
N SER A 375 12.08 11.08 12.35
CA SER A 375 12.90 12.28 12.14
C SER A 375 12.72 13.21 13.31
N VAL A 376 13.82 13.56 13.96
CA VAL A 376 13.83 14.50 15.09
C VAL A 376 14.38 15.86 14.66
N PRO A 377 13.94 16.97 15.31
CA PRO A 377 14.47 18.29 15.08
C PRO A 377 15.90 18.44 15.60
N ASN A 378 16.57 19.49 15.14
CA ASN A 378 17.87 19.87 15.67
C ASN A 378 17.69 20.61 17.01
N ILE A 379 17.91 19.93 18.12
CA ILE A 379 17.76 20.51 19.47
C ILE A 379 18.86 21.52 19.83
N GLU A 380 19.99 21.48 19.13
CA GLU A 380 21.13 22.39 19.37
C GLU A 380 20.96 23.75 18.67
N ILE A 381 20.08 23.80 17.65
CA ILE A 381 19.73 25.01 16.90
C ILE A 381 18.20 25.06 16.84
N PHE A 382 17.61 25.73 17.85
CA PHE A 382 16.16 25.80 17.93
C PHE A 382 15.53 26.56 16.76
N ASN A 383 14.58 25.91 16.11
CA ASN A 383 13.71 26.52 15.11
C ASN A 383 12.25 26.17 15.46
N PRO A 384 11.37 27.18 15.68
CA PRO A 384 9.99 26.95 16.08
C PRO A 384 9.14 26.24 15.02
N ASN A 385 9.61 26.16 13.77
CA ASN A 385 8.97 25.45 12.69
C ASN A 385 9.38 23.97 12.59
N ASP A 386 10.43 23.56 13.29
CA ASP A 386 10.89 22.18 13.29
C ASP A 386 9.92 21.30 14.08
N ARG A 387 9.77 20.08 13.63
CA ARG A 387 8.81 19.12 14.17
C ARG A 387 9.41 17.73 14.22
N ILE A 388 9.00 16.95 15.21
CA ILE A 388 9.20 15.51 15.19
C ILE A 388 8.28 14.93 14.14
N SER A 389 8.81 14.14 13.21
CA SER A 389 8.02 13.43 12.21
C SER A 389 8.20 11.92 12.42
N VAL A 390 7.11 11.21 12.57
CA VAL A 390 7.16 9.77 12.79
C VAL A 390 5.89 9.09 12.27
N ASN A 391 6.06 7.89 11.71
CA ASN A 391 4.95 6.97 11.53
C ASN A 391 4.67 6.30 12.87
N ASN A 392 3.56 6.67 13.49
CA ASN A 392 3.28 6.36 14.88
C ASN A 392 3.03 4.87 15.13
N VAL A 393 4.00 4.18 15.72
CA VAL A 393 3.83 2.78 16.17
C VAL A 393 2.81 2.67 17.30
N SER A 394 2.59 3.76 18.07
CA SER A 394 1.57 3.80 19.12
C SER A 394 0.13 3.82 18.59
N ILE A 395 -0.08 3.87 17.29
CA ILE A 395 -1.42 3.75 16.69
C ILE A 395 -2.08 2.45 17.16
N LYS A 396 -3.22 2.59 17.84
CA LYS A 396 -4.07 1.45 18.16
C LYS A 396 -4.70 0.95 16.88
N ALA A 397 -4.73 -0.35 16.69
CA ALA A 397 -5.54 -0.94 15.63
C ALA A 397 -6.97 -0.40 15.71
N TRP A 398 -7.52 0.03 14.58
CA TRP A 398 -8.92 0.46 14.53
C TRP A 398 -9.83 -0.73 14.76
N GLN A 399 -10.95 -0.47 15.39
CA GLN A 399 -11.90 -1.48 15.83
C GLN A 399 -13.25 -1.17 15.20
N ALA A 400 -13.96 -2.20 14.79
CA ALA A 400 -15.34 -2.07 14.32
C ALA A 400 -16.26 -3.00 15.09
N GLU A 401 -17.33 -2.43 15.64
CA GLU A 401 -18.46 -3.15 16.19
C GLU A 401 -19.55 -3.21 15.13
N THR A 402 -19.98 -4.42 14.77
CA THR A 402 -20.97 -4.61 13.71
C THR A 402 -22.22 -5.28 14.25
N TYR A 403 -23.35 -4.69 13.93
CA TYR A 403 -24.70 -5.22 14.14
C TYR A 403 -25.31 -5.44 12.76
N MET A 404 -25.86 -6.62 12.51
CA MET A 404 -26.52 -6.95 11.25
C MET A 404 -27.80 -7.74 11.50
N ALA A 405 -28.83 -7.41 10.73
CA ALA A 405 -30.05 -8.22 10.61
C ALA A 405 -30.27 -8.53 9.14
N ARG A 406 -30.62 -9.77 8.82
CA ARG A 406 -30.83 -10.26 7.44
C ARG A 406 -32.05 -11.15 7.37
N LEU A 407 -32.83 -11.00 6.32
CA LEU A 407 -33.94 -11.87 5.97
C LEU A 407 -33.65 -12.52 4.61
N GLU A 408 -33.78 -13.84 4.54
CA GLU A 408 -33.50 -14.65 3.35
C GLU A 408 -34.75 -15.46 2.98
N TYR A 409 -35.20 -15.32 1.76
CA TYR A 409 -36.31 -16.10 1.22
C TYR A 409 -35.83 -16.95 0.05
N TYR A 410 -36.05 -18.25 0.15
CA TYR A 410 -35.69 -19.26 -0.85
C TYR A 410 -36.95 -19.74 -1.55
N PHE A 411 -37.00 -19.71 -2.87
CA PHE A 411 -38.17 -20.07 -3.63
C PHE A 411 -37.89 -21.15 -4.65
N GLY A 412 -38.70 -22.22 -4.62
CA GLY A 412 -38.76 -23.28 -5.59
C GLY A 412 -37.46 -23.97 -5.94
N ASN A 413 -36.47 -24.06 -5.05
CA ASN A 413 -35.11 -24.56 -5.28
C ASN A 413 -34.38 -23.89 -6.47
N VAL A 414 -34.95 -22.81 -7.01
CA VAL A 414 -34.45 -22.14 -8.21
C VAL A 414 -33.87 -20.75 -7.93
N GLY A 415 -34.12 -20.20 -6.74
CA GLY A 415 -33.63 -18.87 -6.44
C GLY A 415 -33.74 -18.46 -4.99
N GLN A 416 -33.18 -17.28 -4.72
CA GLN A 416 -33.24 -16.63 -3.43
C GLN A 416 -33.32 -15.11 -3.59
N VAL A 417 -33.95 -14.47 -2.62
CA VAL A 417 -33.84 -13.04 -2.36
C VAL A 417 -33.44 -12.83 -0.90
N SER A 418 -32.55 -11.90 -0.65
CA SER A 418 -32.21 -11.53 0.71
C SER A 418 -32.09 -10.02 0.86
N ALA A 419 -32.44 -9.52 2.05
CA ALA A 419 -32.23 -8.15 2.45
C ALA A 419 -31.52 -8.11 3.79
N ALA A 420 -30.48 -7.30 3.90
CA ALA A 420 -29.73 -7.10 5.12
C ALA A 420 -29.64 -5.60 5.45
N TYR A 421 -29.70 -5.30 6.74
CA TYR A 421 -29.38 -3.98 7.27
C TYR A 421 -28.23 -4.12 8.27
N PHE A 422 -27.25 -3.22 8.19
CA PHE A 422 -26.12 -3.23 9.11
C PHE A 422 -25.82 -1.85 9.67
N VAL A 423 -25.25 -1.87 10.86
CA VAL A 423 -24.66 -0.70 11.53
C VAL A 423 -23.25 -1.10 11.96
N ARG A 424 -22.26 -0.30 11.59
CA ARG A 424 -20.86 -0.47 11.99
C ARG A 424 -20.37 0.78 12.67
N ASP A 425 -19.88 0.63 13.90
CA ASP A 425 -19.28 1.71 14.68
C ASP A 425 -17.77 1.51 14.69
N TYR A 426 -17.05 2.39 13.97
CA TYR A 426 -15.58 2.39 13.90
C TYR A 426 -15.02 3.29 15.00
N GLN A 427 -13.95 2.80 15.64
CA GLN A 427 -13.20 3.51 16.68
C GLN A 427 -11.71 3.43 16.38
N ASN A 428 -10.93 4.38 16.91
CA ASN A 428 -9.48 4.47 16.72
C ASN A 428 -9.09 4.61 15.24
N PHE A 429 -9.87 5.33 14.45
CA PHE A 429 -9.57 5.59 13.05
C PHE A 429 -8.28 6.41 12.93
N PHE A 430 -7.48 6.19 11.88
CA PHE A 430 -6.22 6.88 11.70
C PHE A 430 -6.42 8.23 11.01
N VAL A 431 -5.95 9.30 11.63
CA VAL A 431 -5.90 10.64 11.05
C VAL A 431 -4.49 11.21 11.17
N ASN A 432 -4.08 11.97 10.16
CA ASN A 432 -2.83 12.72 10.22
C ASN A 432 -3.08 13.97 11.06
N VAL A 433 -2.22 14.21 12.03
CA VAL A 433 -2.32 15.40 12.90
C VAL A 433 -0.96 16.02 13.14
N THR A 434 -0.99 17.32 13.41
CA THR A 434 0.12 18.05 14.03
C THR A 434 -0.35 18.48 15.41
N SER A 435 0.33 18.01 16.45
CA SER A 435 -0.03 18.28 17.84
C SER A 435 1.20 18.50 18.69
N ARG A 436 1.01 19.04 19.89
CA ARG A 436 2.08 19.06 20.88
C ARG A 436 2.44 17.63 21.29
N VAL A 437 3.72 17.37 21.55
CA VAL A 437 4.16 16.09 22.11
C VAL A 437 3.61 15.91 23.52
N THR A 438 3.49 14.66 23.94
CA THR A 438 3.16 14.29 25.33
C THR A 438 4.31 13.48 25.90
N ALA A 439 4.48 13.51 27.25
CA ALA A 439 5.51 12.72 27.92
C ALA A 439 5.45 11.22 27.49
N GLY A 440 4.26 10.62 27.47
CA GLY A 440 4.10 9.23 27.04
C GLY A 440 4.43 8.98 25.56
N PHE A 441 4.28 9.99 24.70
CA PHE A 441 4.76 9.89 23.32
C PHE A 441 6.29 9.88 23.28
N LEU A 442 6.94 10.81 23.96
CA LEU A 442 8.41 10.92 24.00
C LEU A 442 9.04 9.65 24.57
N GLU A 443 8.51 9.14 25.68
CA GLU A 443 8.95 7.87 26.29
C GLU A 443 8.85 6.69 25.31
N ALA A 444 7.73 6.59 24.57
CA ALA A 444 7.51 5.52 23.60
C ALA A 444 8.55 5.51 22.46
N TYR A 445 9.18 6.66 22.18
CA TYR A 445 10.20 6.82 21.14
C TYR A 445 11.62 7.01 21.69
N GLY A 446 11.80 6.89 23.01
CA GLY A 446 13.11 7.08 23.67
C GLY A 446 13.66 8.51 23.56
N LEU A 447 12.76 9.49 23.44
CA LEU A 447 13.09 10.92 23.39
C LEU A 447 12.91 11.53 24.77
N ASP A 448 13.86 12.35 25.20
CA ASP A 448 13.77 13.03 26.50
C ASP A 448 12.87 14.27 26.43
N GLU A 449 12.16 14.55 27.50
CA GLU A 449 11.20 15.65 27.58
C GLU A 449 11.88 17.02 27.64
N GLU A 450 13.07 17.13 28.23
CA GLU A 450 13.82 18.37 28.34
C GLU A 450 14.21 18.89 26.95
N SER A 451 14.72 18.02 26.09
CA SER A 451 15.15 18.37 24.72
C SER A 451 13.98 18.52 23.73
N TYR A 452 12.98 17.65 23.83
CA TYR A 452 11.96 17.52 22.77
C TYR A 452 10.57 18.00 23.17
N GLY A 453 10.28 18.27 24.45
CA GLY A 453 8.95 18.63 24.95
C GLY A 453 8.36 19.92 24.38
N GLN A 454 9.19 20.82 23.85
CA GLN A 454 8.78 22.08 23.23
C GLN A 454 8.31 21.94 21.78
N TYR A 455 8.61 20.82 21.11
CA TYR A 455 8.29 20.63 19.69
C TYR A 455 6.87 20.11 19.49
N GLN A 456 6.41 20.25 18.26
CA GLN A 456 5.21 19.58 17.78
C GLN A 456 5.58 18.26 17.08
N VAL A 457 4.66 17.32 17.07
CA VAL A 457 4.80 16.09 16.31
C VAL A 457 3.82 16.08 15.13
N VAL A 458 4.34 15.72 13.97
CA VAL A 458 3.55 15.36 12.79
C VAL A 458 3.50 13.84 12.70
N THR A 459 2.33 13.28 12.88
CA THR A 459 2.18 11.82 12.94
C THR A 459 0.75 11.41 12.65
N GLN A 460 0.53 10.11 12.57
CA GLN A 460 -0.82 9.55 12.56
C GLN A 460 -1.28 9.30 14.00
N PHE A 461 -2.48 9.75 14.31
CA PHE A 461 -3.15 9.48 15.59
C PHE A 461 -4.45 8.72 15.37
N ASN A 462 -4.89 8.03 16.43
CA ASN A 462 -6.24 7.51 16.45
C ASN A 462 -7.22 8.65 16.75
N SER A 463 -8.13 8.91 15.85
CA SER A 463 -9.23 9.86 16.10
C SER A 463 -10.02 9.43 17.35
N PRO A 464 -10.30 10.35 18.28
CA PRO A 464 -11.20 10.08 19.39
C PRO A 464 -12.67 9.90 18.92
N ASP A 465 -12.97 10.37 17.71
CA ASP A 465 -14.32 10.33 17.16
C ASP A 465 -14.71 8.93 16.71
N LYS A 466 -15.99 8.61 16.92
CA LYS A 466 -16.59 7.40 16.38
C LYS A 466 -17.19 7.68 15.02
N ILE A 467 -16.90 6.81 14.06
CA ILE A 467 -17.51 6.87 12.74
C ILE A 467 -18.59 5.80 12.68
N ARG A 468 -19.82 6.20 12.47
CA ARG A 468 -20.97 5.30 12.32
C ARG A 468 -21.31 5.13 10.85
N MET A 469 -21.19 3.91 10.36
CA MET A 469 -21.63 3.51 9.04
C MET A 469 -22.93 2.71 9.14
N LYS A 470 -23.91 3.08 8.34
CA LYS A 470 -25.18 2.36 8.20
C LYS A 470 -25.38 2.02 6.74
N GLY A 471 -25.91 0.85 6.47
CA GLY A 471 -26.20 0.46 5.11
C GLY A 471 -27.19 -0.68 5.02
N PHE A 472 -27.66 -0.90 3.81
CA PHE A 472 -28.49 -2.06 3.50
C PHE A 472 -27.99 -2.71 2.22
N GLU A 473 -28.22 -4.02 2.12
CA GLU A 473 -27.81 -4.87 1.02
C GLU A 473 -29.04 -5.69 0.56
N ILE A 474 -29.24 -5.78 -0.73
CA ILE A 474 -30.26 -6.64 -1.33
C ILE A 474 -29.58 -7.52 -2.34
N ASP A 475 -29.75 -8.83 -2.18
CA ASP A 475 -29.26 -9.82 -3.13
C ASP A 475 -30.44 -10.61 -3.72
N TYR A 476 -30.43 -10.77 -5.02
CA TYR A 476 -31.36 -11.62 -5.74
C TYR A 476 -30.60 -12.52 -6.70
N LYS A 477 -30.96 -13.80 -6.70
CA LYS A 477 -30.42 -14.77 -7.65
C LYS A 477 -31.51 -15.78 -8.01
N GLN A 478 -31.70 -16.04 -9.32
CA GLN A 478 -32.69 -17.01 -9.78
C GLN A 478 -32.23 -17.74 -11.04
N ALA A 479 -32.43 -19.06 -11.09
CA ALA A 479 -32.40 -19.82 -12.30
C ALA A 479 -33.74 -19.63 -13.02
N LEU A 480 -33.72 -19.16 -14.28
CA LEU A 480 -34.92 -18.81 -15.06
C LEU A 480 -35.51 -20.06 -15.71
N THR A 481 -35.99 -21.01 -14.87
CA THR A 481 -36.49 -22.32 -15.29
C THR A 481 -37.80 -22.27 -16.09
N PHE A 482 -38.50 -21.15 -16.04
CA PHE A 482 -39.69 -20.87 -16.83
C PHE A 482 -39.40 -20.54 -18.30
N LEU A 483 -38.12 -20.29 -18.63
CA LEU A 483 -37.71 -20.03 -20.02
C LEU A 483 -37.79 -21.32 -20.88
N PRO A 484 -37.91 -21.19 -22.20
CA PRO A 484 -37.88 -22.34 -23.14
C PRO A 484 -36.62 -23.20 -22.98
N ASN A 485 -36.67 -24.45 -23.42
CA ASN A 485 -35.59 -25.44 -23.23
C ASN A 485 -34.19 -24.94 -23.62
N TRP A 486 -34.10 -24.10 -24.66
CA TRP A 486 -32.84 -23.53 -25.10
C TRP A 486 -32.26 -22.50 -24.14
N ALA A 487 -33.08 -21.90 -23.27
CA ALA A 487 -32.68 -20.88 -22.29
C ALA A 487 -32.80 -21.34 -20.80
N ARG A 488 -33.21 -22.58 -20.52
CA ARG A 488 -33.43 -23.09 -19.15
C ARG A 488 -32.20 -23.06 -18.25
N GLY A 489 -30.99 -22.95 -18.80
CA GLY A 489 -29.77 -22.84 -18.03
C GLY A 489 -29.38 -21.39 -17.67
N VAL A 490 -30.22 -20.41 -18.03
CA VAL A 490 -29.96 -19.01 -17.69
C VAL A 490 -30.22 -18.77 -16.22
N GLN A 491 -29.26 -18.12 -15.57
CA GLN A 491 -29.38 -17.60 -14.21
C GLN A 491 -29.24 -16.09 -14.26
N PHE A 492 -30.11 -15.39 -13.56
CA PHE A 492 -30.01 -13.96 -13.32
C PHE A 492 -29.53 -13.73 -11.87
N PHE A 493 -28.67 -12.77 -11.68
CA PHE A 493 -28.30 -12.29 -10.36
C PHE A 493 -28.22 -10.77 -10.37
N THR A 494 -28.58 -10.18 -9.22
CA THR A 494 -28.31 -8.78 -8.95
C THR A 494 -28.02 -8.60 -7.46
N ASN A 495 -27.09 -7.72 -7.14
CA ASN A 495 -26.92 -7.25 -5.80
C ASN A 495 -26.87 -5.72 -5.78
N PHE A 496 -27.49 -5.15 -4.80
CA PHE A 496 -27.50 -3.74 -4.52
C PHE A 496 -27.03 -3.50 -3.10
N SER A 497 -26.09 -2.60 -2.90
CA SER A 497 -25.68 -2.12 -1.60
C SER A 497 -25.73 -0.61 -1.54
N SER A 498 -26.21 -0.07 -0.44
CA SER A 498 -26.16 1.35 -0.13
C SER A 498 -25.62 1.55 1.27
N GLN A 499 -24.70 2.49 1.41
CA GLN A 499 -24.04 2.76 2.68
C GLN A 499 -23.78 4.25 2.87
N ARG A 500 -23.89 4.71 4.12
CA ARG A 500 -23.60 6.08 4.51
C ARG A 500 -22.79 6.08 5.79
N ALA A 501 -21.70 6.83 5.80
CA ALA A 501 -20.90 7.10 6.99
C ALA A 501 -21.24 8.48 7.56
N LYS A 502 -21.31 8.58 8.88
CA LYS A 502 -21.41 9.83 9.63
C LYS A 502 -20.23 9.91 10.59
N GLY A 503 -19.44 10.97 10.51
CA GLY A 503 -18.22 11.18 11.29
C GLY A 503 -17.26 12.09 10.55
N THR A 504 -15.95 11.88 10.74
CA THR A 504 -14.89 12.66 10.10
C THR A 504 -14.83 12.45 8.59
N ASP A 505 -14.20 13.37 7.86
CA ASP A 505 -14.05 13.38 6.40
C ASP A 505 -13.26 12.20 5.80
N SER A 506 -12.77 11.29 6.65
CA SER A 506 -11.89 10.19 6.25
C SER A 506 -12.54 9.10 5.37
N PHE A 507 -13.86 9.15 5.14
CA PHE A 507 -14.59 8.25 4.24
C PHE A 507 -15.19 8.96 3.01
N GLN A 508 -14.65 10.10 2.62
CA GLN A 508 -15.17 10.90 1.48
C GLN A 508 -15.17 10.14 0.15
N ASP A 509 -14.21 9.24 -0.06
CA ASP A 509 -14.08 8.46 -1.30
C ASP A 509 -14.94 7.17 -1.32
N MET A 510 -15.85 7.01 -0.37
CA MET A 510 -16.69 5.83 -0.31
C MET A 510 -17.86 5.91 -1.30
N ASN A 511 -18.00 4.90 -2.15
CA ASN A 511 -19.16 4.78 -3.03
C ASN A 511 -20.44 4.62 -2.19
N PRO A 512 -21.40 5.57 -2.25
CA PRO A 512 -22.59 5.52 -1.43
C PRO A 512 -23.57 4.41 -1.84
N PHE A 513 -23.49 3.94 -3.07
CA PHE A 513 -24.24 2.78 -3.56
C PHE A 513 -23.45 2.03 -4.64
N VAL A 514 -23.70 0.73 -4.72
CA VAL A 514 -23.16 -0.15 -5.76
C VAL A 514 -24.29 -1.06 -6.23
N LEU A 515 -24.46 -1.16 -7.53
CA LEU A 515 -25.37 -2.10 -8.18
C LEU A 515 -24.55 -2.99 -9.13
N ASN A 516 -24.64 -4.30 -8.91
CA ASN A 516 -24.11 -5.30 -9.84
C ASN A 516 -25.26 -6.18 -10.31
N TRP A 517 -25.26 -6.52 -11.57
CA TRP A 517 -26.21 -7.48 -12.14
C TRP A 517 -25.55 -8.27 -13.27
N GLY A 518 -26.09 -9.43 -13.58
CA GLY A 518 -25.59 -10.20 -14.67
C GLY A 518 -26.47 -11.41 -14.99
N LEU A 519 -26.19 -11.97 -16.15
CA LEU A 519 -26.78 -13.20 -16.64
C LEU A 519 -25.69 -14.24 -16.85
N SER A 520 -25.96 -15.48 -16.51
CA SER A 520 -25.08 -16.60 -16.85
C SER A 520 -25.90 -17.71 -17.50
N LEU A 521 -25.40 -18.26 -18.61
CA LEU A 521 -25.95 -19.44 -19.28
C LEU A 521 -24.91 -20.55 -19.24
N SER A 522 -25.20 -21.61 -18.48
CA SER A 522 -24.34 -22.79 -18.41
C SER A 522 -24.89 -23.92 -19.26
N ARG A 523 -24.04 -24.49 -20.09
CA ARG A 523 -24.30 -25.65 -20.93
C ARG A 523 -23.14 -26.65 -20.84
N PRO A 524 -23.32 -27.94 -21.12
CA PRO A 524 -22.23 -28.91 -21.03
C PRO A 524 -20.97 -28.57 -21.85
N LYS A 525 -21.14 -27.82 -22.95
CA LYS A 525 -20.07 -27.49 -23.90
C LYS A 525 -19.60 -26.04 -23.82
N PHE A 526 -20.32 -25.13 -23.14
CA PHE A 526 -19.95 -23.72 -23.01
C PHE A 526 -20.60 -23.06 -21.79
N ASN A 527 -19.98 -21.99 -21.33
CA ASN A 527 -20.49 -21.13 -20.29
C ASN A 527 -20.38 -19.68 -20.78
N LEU A 528 -21.48 -18.96 -20.78
CA LEU A 528 -21.53 -17.54 -21.10
C LEU A 528 -21.96 -16.76 -19.86
N ARG A 529 -21.23 -15.70 -19.55
CA ARG A 529 -21.57 -14.77 -18.46
C ARG A 529 -21.44 -13.35 -18.97
N ILE A 530 -22.47 -12.55 -18.71
CA ILE A 530 -22.58 -11.13 -19.04
C ILE A 530 -22.78 -10.38 -17.75
#